data_df920b5dc7f82909853867d6510b08f9
#
_entry.id   df920b5dc7f82909853867d6510b08f9
#
_cell.length_a   1.000
_cell.length_b   1.000
_cell.length_c   1.000
_cell.angle_alpha   90.00
_cell.angle_beta   90.00
_cell.angle_gamma   90.00
#
_symmetry.space_group_name_H-M   'P 1'
#
loop_
_entity.id
_entity.type
_entity.pdbx_description
1 polymer ?
#
loop_
_entity_poly.entity_id
_entity_poly.type
_entity_poly.pdbx_seq_one_letter_code
_entity_poly.pdbx_strand_id
1 'polypeptide(L)'
;YLAETGTGRFRNDDGDVVAQGDDDALPEAVYQGVPAEFFGFEADGTFRVFERGGHALDLKLWGDYTNARNRDTGEPLPRIPPLRLGIGLDYSHGPWSAGASVERAFAQHRAPDNELPTDAYYRLDASAAYRFKMRGMQWQAYLRGINLTNQTIRYATSVLRDVAPEGGRAVMVGIRGSF
;
A
#
# COMPACT_ATOMS: atom_id res chain seq x y z
N TYR A 1 18.14 -4.10 -8.92
CA TYR A 1 18.60 -3.03 -8.04
C TYR A 1 19.35 -1.99 -8.85
N LEU A 2 18.99 -0.74 -8.74
CA LEU A 2 19.69 0.38 -9.34
C LEU A 2 20.70 0.91 -8.31
N ALA A 3 21.97 0.92 -8.65
CA ALA A 3 23.04 1.40 -7.80
C ALA A 3 23.83 2.50 -8.52
N GLU A 4 24.28 3.50 -7.78
CA GLU A 4 25.28 4.42 -8.30
C GLU A 4 26.58 3.67 -8.61
N THR A 5 27.25 4.06 -9.67
CA THR A 5 28.48 3.37 -10.10
C THR A 5 29.68 3.62 -9.16
N GLY A 6 29.54 4.60 -8.25
CA GLY A 6 30.64 5.02 -7.37
C GLY A 6 31.79 5.73 -8.10
N THR A 7 31.64 6.00 -9.40
CA THR A 7 32.63 6.72 -10.20
C THR A 7 32.66 8.21 -9.93
N GLY A 8 31.63 8.74 -9.23
CA GLY A 8 31.44 10.18 -9.01
C GLY A 8 31.08 10.95 -10.30
N ARG A 9 30.71 10.25 -11.35
CA ARG A 9 30.31 10.87 -12.63
C ARG A 9 28.83 11.22 -12.61
N PHE A 10 28.49 12.30 -13.29
CA PHE A 10 27.13 12.73 -13.54
C PHE A 10 26.86 12.67 -15.03
N ARG A 11 25.62 12.37 -15.42
CA ARG A 11 25.18 12.35 -16.80
C ARG A 11 23.93 13.21 -16.97
N ASN A 12 23.78 13.85 -18.12
CA ASN A 12 22.56 14.53 -18.52
C ASN A 12 21.54 13.57 -19.15
N ASP A 13 20.40 14.08 -19.53
CA ASP A 13 19.31 13.32 -20.20
C ASP A 13 19.76 12.68 -21.52
N ASP A 14 20.73 13.27 -22.21
CA ASP A 14 21.32 12.73 -23.46
C ASP A 14 22.35 11.61 -23.19
N GLY A 15 22.72 11.42 -21.92
CA GLY A 15 23.70 10.41 -21.47
C GLY A 15 25.16 10.89 -21.51
N ASP A 16 25.42 12.15 -21.79
CA ASP A 16 26.77 12.73 -21.76
C ASP A 16 27.26 12.93 -20.34
N VAL A 17 28.57 12.80 -20.13
CA VAL A 17 29.18 13.10 -18.84
C VAL A 17 29.23 14.60 -18.63
N VAL A 18 28.62 15.08 -17.56
CA VAL A 18 28.48 16.50 -17.20
C VAL A 18 29.07 16.79 -15.81
N ALA A 19 29.18 18.06 -15.46
CA ALA A 19 29.65 18.45 -14.13
C ALA A 19 28.55 18.28 -13.07
N GLN A 20 28.94 17.99 -11.85
CA GLN A 20 28.03 18.02 -10.71
C GLN A 20 27.53 19.45 -10.49
N GLY A 21 26.23 19.67 -10.59
CA GLY A 21 25.58 20.97 -10.44
C GLY A 21 25.04 21.57 -11.74
N ASP A 22 25.21 20.91 -12.86
CA ASP A 22 24.45 21.23 -14.06
C ASP A 22 22.96 20.93 -13.85
N ASP A 23 22.05 21.69 -14.46
CA ASP A 23 20.61 21.64 -14.14
C ASP A 23 19.95 20.27 -14.36
N ASP A 24 20.50 19.42 -15.23
CA ASP A 24 20.05 18.07 -15.56
C ASP A 24 21.03 16.95 -15.16
N ALA A 25 22.01 17.27 -14.31
CA ALA A 25 23.04 16.33 -13.87
C ALA A 25 22.48 15.29 -12.90
N LEU A 26 22.44 14.01 -13.34
CA LEU A 26 22.07 12.87 -12.49
C LEU A 26 23.29 11.99 -12.22
N PRO A 27 23.42 11.42 -11.01
CA PRO A 27 24.49 10.46 -10.72
C PRO A 27 24.46 9.29 -11.68
N GLU A 28 25.63 8.89 -12.20
CA GLU A 28 25.71 7.70 -13.04
C GLU A 28 25.30 6.47 -12.26
N ALA A 29 24.24 5.78 -12.71
CA ALA A 29 23.70 4.61 -12.05
C ALA A 29 23.65 3.41 -12.99
N VAL A 30 23.72 2.22 -12.44
CA VAL A 30 23.69 0.95 -13.18
C VAL A 30 22.71 -0.03 -12.54
N TYR A 31 22.03 -0.81 -13.36
CA TYR A 31 21.27 -1.96 -12.88
C TYR A 31 22.23 -3.09 -12.51
N GLN A 32 22.21 -3.48 -11.25
CA GLN A 32 23.10 -4.50 -10.72
C GLN A 32 22.31 -5.61 -10.04
N GLY A 33 22.69 -6.86 -10.33
CA GLY A 33 22.26 -8.02 -9.55
C GLY A 33 23.10 -8.09 -8.26
N VAL A 34 22.44 -8.26 -7.13
CA VAL A 34 23.12 -8.44 -5.83
C VAL A 34 22.61 -9.70 -5.14
N PRO A 35 23.47 -10.43 -4.40
CA PRO A 35 23.01 -11.49 -3.54
C PRO A 35 22.11 -10.94 -2.46
N ALA A 36 20.85 -11.37 -2.43
CA ALA A 36 19.85 -10.85 -1.51
C ALA A 36 19.35 -11.93 -0.55
N GLU A 37 19.03 -11.52 0.66
CA GLU A 37 18.36 -12.35 1.64
C GLU A 37 17.01 -11.71 2.00
N PHE A 38 15.95 -12.52 1.95
CA PHE A 38 14.60 -12.11 2.33
C PHE A 38 14.11 -12.97 3.48
N PHE A 39 13.50 -12.33 4.44
CA PHE A 39 12.84 -12.97 5.57
C PHE A 39 11.54 -12.24 5.86
N GLY A 40 10.45 -12.99 6.14
CA GLY A 40 9.19 -12.37 6.43
C GLY A 40 8.10 -13.37 6.79
N PHE A 41 6.94 -12.83 7.13
CA PHE A 41 5.71 -13.60 7.30
C PHE A 41 4.52 -12.79 6.79
N GLU A 42 3.47 -13.50 6.40
CA GLU A 42 2.17 -12.97 6.06
C GLU A 42 1.11 -13.86 6.69
N ALA A 43 0.07 -13.25 7.26
CA ALA A 43 -1.05 -13.97 7.81
C ALA A 43 -2.33 -13.17 7.60
N ASP A 44 -3.40 -13.85 7.22
CA ASP A 44 -4.75 -13.32 7.18
C ASP A 44 -5.76 -14.34 7.69
N GLY A 45 -6.89 -13.84 8.18
CA GLY A 45 -7.96 -14.69 8.67
C GLY A 45 -9.29 -13.94 8.72
N THR A 46 -10.37 -14.69 8.45
CA THR A 46 -11.74 -14.22 8.60
C THR A 46 -12.49 -15.16 9.54
N PHE A 47 -13.10 -14.60 10.57
CA PHE A 47 -13.80 -15.34 11.62
C PHE A 47 -15.24 -14.86 11.70
N ARG A 48 -16.20 -15.78 11.53
CA ARG A 48 -17.60 -15.50 11.80
C ARG A 48 -17.79 -15.34 13.32
N VAL A 49 -17.95 -14.09 13.78
CA VAL A 49 -18.08 -13.80 15.23
C VAL A 49 -19.53 -13.73 15.69
N PHE A 50 -20.47 -13.55 14.76
CA PHE A 50 -21.90 -13.57 15.06
C PHE A 50 -22.71 -14.01 13.83
N GLU A 51 -23.70 -14.88 14.07
CA GLU A 51 -24.68 -15.28 13.06
C GLU A 51 -26.01 -15.66 13.72
N ARG A 52 -27.04 -14.86 13.53
CA ARG A 52 -28.37 -15.13 14.05
C ARG A 52 -29.45 -14.30 13.33
N GLY A 53 -30.59 -14.91 13.01
CA GLY A 53 -31.74 -14.20 12.46
C GLY A 53 -31.44 -13.50 11.13
N GLY A 54 -30.56 -14.07 10.31
CA GLY A 54 -30.15 -13.47 9.03
C GLY A 54 -29.11 -12.36 9.16
N HIS A 55 -28.67 -12.03 10.37
CA HIS A 55 -27.54 -11.16 10.65
C HIS A 55 -26.24 -11.99 10.67
N ALA A 56 -25.21 -11.49 10.05
CA ALA A 56 -23.88 -12.06 10.10
C ALA A 56 -22.85 -10.96 10.30
N LEU A 57 -21.85 -11.23 11.16
CA LEU A 57 -20.71 -10.34 11.41
C LEU A 57 -19.42 -11.15 11.33
N ASP A 58 -18.55 -10.72 10.43
CA ASP A 58 -17.24 -11.31 10.23
C ASP A 58 -16.16 -10.35 10.73
N LEU A 59 -15.23 -10.88 11.54
CA LEU A 59 -13.99 -10.23 11.94
C LEU A 59 -12.89 -10.66 10.97
N LYS A 60 -12.20 -9.68 10.39
CA LYS A 60 -11.01 -9.88 9.56
C LYS A 60 -9.77 -9.40 10.29
N LEU A 61 -8.72 -10.20 10.24
CA LEU A 61 -7.40 -9.84 10.76
C LEU A 61 -6.38 -10.12 9.67
N TRP A 62 -5.43 -9.23 9.48
CA TRP A 62 -4.30 -9.45 8.56
C TRP A 62 -3.04 -8.76 9.07
N GLY A 63 -1.92 -9.25 8.62
CA GLY A 63 -0.64 -8.65 8.93
C GLY A 63 0.48 -9.25 8.10
N ASP A 64 1.45 -8.43 7.76
CA ASP A 64 2.63 -8.83 7.02
C ASP A 64 3.87 -8.09 7.49
N TYR A 65 4.99 -8.75 7.35
CA TYR A 65 6.31 -8.22 7.65
C TYR A 65 7.33 -8.78 6.67
N THR A 66 8.13 -7.92 6.10
CA THR A 66 9.24 -8.32 5.24
C THR A 66 10.52 -7.59 5.65
N ASN A 67 11.59 -8.34 5.71
CA ASN A 67 12.95 -7.83 5.82
C ASN A 67 13.75 -8.32 4.62
N ALA A 68 14.50 -7.43 3.99
CA ALA A 68 15.39 -7.80 2.91
C ALA A 68 16.68 -7.00 2.98
N ARG A 69 17.80 -7.69 2.72
CA ARG A 69 19.14 -7.09 2.77
C ARG A 69 20.04 -7.64 1.67
N ASN A 70 21.00 -6.85 1.26
CA ASN A 70 22.13 -7.29 0.48
C ASN A 70 23.02 -8.16 1.38
N ARG A 71 23.37 -9.38 0.94
CA ARG A 71 24.18 -10.32 1.73
C ARG A 71 25.64 -9.91 1.84
N ASP A 72 26.14 -9.18 0.85
CA ASP A 72 27.56 -8.79 0.79
C ASP A 72 27.84 -7.56 1.67
N THR A 73 26.93 -6.58 1.65
CA THR A 73 27.10 -5.32 2.40
C THR A 73 26.33 -5.28 3.70
N GLY A 74 25.28 -6.10 3.85
CA GLY A 74 24.34 -6.05 4.97
C GLY A 74 23.31 -4.92 4.88
N GLU A 75 23.38 -4.08 3.87
CA GLU A 75 22.47 -2.95 3.68
C GLU A 75 21.04 -3.40 3.38
N PRO A 76 20.03 -2.65 3.86
CA PRO A 76 18.64 -2.89 3.50
C PRO A 76 18.44 -2.79 1.99
N LEU A 77 17.56 -3.61 1.43
CA LEU A 77 17.14 -3.44 0.04
C LEU A 77 16.06 -2.34 -0.08
N PRO A 78 16.02 -1.65 -1.23
CA PRO A 78 15.05 -0.60 -1.47
C PRO A 78 13.62 -1.16 -1.54
N ARG A 79 12.64 -0.31 -1.24
CA ARG A 79 11.20 -0.55 -1.44
C ARG A 79 10.64 -1.77 -0.68
N ILE A 80 11.20 -2.06 0.47
CA ILE A 80 10.67 -3.11 1.35
C ILE A 80 9.56 -2.50 2.22
N PRO A 81 8.35 -3.13 2.29
CA PRO A 81 7.26 -2.63 3.11
C PRO A 81 7.61 -2.68 4.61
N PRO A 82 7.08 -1.76 5.43
CA PRO A 82 7.15 -1.88 6.88
C PRO A 82 6.27 -3.03 7.38
N LEU A 83 6.31 -3.31 8.68
CA LEU A 83 5.27 -4.13 9.33
C LEU A 83 3.90 -3.45 9.13
N ARG A 84 2.90 -4.21 8.67
CA ARG A 84 1.51 -3.77 8.55
C ARG A 84 0.62 -4.72 9.34
N LEU A 85 -0.34 -4.15 10.04
CA LEU A 85 -1.36 -4.87 10.78
C LEU A 85 -2.72 -4.27 10.48
N GLY A 86 -3.72 -5.11 10.29
CA GLY A 86 -5.06 -4.64 10.01
C GLY A 86 -6.14 -5.43 10.72
N ILE A 87 -7.24 -4.75 10.99
CA ILE A 87 -8.47 -5.31 11.52
C ILE A 87 -9.65 -4.76 10.75
N GLY A 88 -10.63 -5.60 10.45
CA GLY A 88 -11.84 -5.23 9.75
C GLY A 88 -13.06 -5.96 10.31
N LEU A 89 -14.21 -5.35 10.13
CA LEU A 89 -15.52 -5.92 10.42
C LEU A 89 -16.38 -5.84 9.16
N ASP A 90 -16.99 -6.97 8.79
CA ASP A 90 -18.00 -7.03 7.73
C ASP A 90 -19.33 -7.52 8.32
N TYR A 91 -20.35 -6.72 8.13
CA TYR A 91 -21.70 -7.02 8.56
C TYR A 91 -22.62 -7.22 7.36
N SER A 92 -23.53 -8.19 7.47
CA SER A 92 -24.59 -8.39 6.48
C SER A 92 -25.93 -8.75 7.13
N HIS A 93 -27.00 -8.23 6.56
CA HIS A 93 -28.38 -8.57 6.92
C HIS A 93 -29.30 -8.35 5.73
N GLY A 94 -29.89 -9.45 5.24
CA GLY A 94 -30.76 -9.41 4.06
C GLY A 94 -30.08 -8.72 2.86
N PRO A 95 -30.65 -7.62 2.34
CA PRO A 95 -30.09 -6.89 1.21
C PRO A 95 -28.93 -5.96 1.60
N TRP A 96 -28.72 -5.70 2.90
CA TRP A 96 -27.71 -4.77 3.40
C TRP A 96 -26.38 -5.45 3.65
N SER A 97 -25.32 -4.74 3.33
CA SER A 97 -23.96 -5.07 3.77
C SER A 97 -23.20 -3.79 4.13
N ALA A 98 -22.35 -3.88 5.14
CA ALA A 98 -21.49 -2.78 5.56
C ALA A 98 -20.17 -3.34 6.05
N GLY A 99 -19.09 -2.60 5.85
CA GLY A 99 -17.77 -2.99 6.34
C GLY A 99 -16.97 -1.77 6.75
N ALA A 100 -16.08 -1.98 7.71
CA ALA A 100 -15.08 -0.98 8.09
C ALA A 100 -13.77 -1.68 8.42
N SER A 101 -12.65 -1.04 8.09
CA SER A 101 -11.33 -1.59 8.38
C SER A 101 -10.34 -0.50 8.75
N VAL A 102 -9.43 -0.85 9.65
CA VAL A 102 -8.29 -0.02 10.01
C VAL A 102 -7.02 -0.80 9.71
N GLU A 103 -6.11 -0.20 8.97
CA GLU A 103 -4.75 -0.67 8.77
C GLU A 103 -3.77 0.27 9.48
N ARG A 104 -2.82 -0.30 10.21
CA ARG A 104 -1.65 0.37 10.73
C ARG A 104 -0.43 -0.07 9.94
N ALA A 105 0.21 0.83 9.23
CA ALA A 105 1.57 0.65 8.75
C ALA A 105 2.54 1.34 9.71
N PHE A 106 3.61 0.64 10.08
CA PHE A 106 4.65 1.21 10.94
C PHE A 106 5.63 2.03 10.10
N ALA A 107 6.44 2.86 10.74
CA ALA A 107 7.48 3.59 10.05
C ALA A 107 8.52 2.62 9.45
N GLN A 108 8.97 2.91 8.24
CA GLN A 108 10.06 2.16 7.60
C GLN A 108 11.35 2.99 7.65
N HIS A 109 12.19 2.64 8.61
CA HIS A 109 13.51 3.27 8.78
C HIS A 109 14.64 2.46 8.12
N ARG A 110 14.34 1.22 7.69
CA ARG A 110 15.31 0.38 6.99
C ARG A 110 15.21 0.67 5.50
N ALA A 111 15.89 1.71 5.10
CA ALA A 111 16.05 2.12 3.71
C ALA A 111 17.56 2.20 3.40
N PRO A 112 17.98 1.93 2.15
CA PRO A 112 19.36 2.20 1.75
C PRO A 112 19.62 3.72 1.79
N ASP A 113 20.90 4.10 1.81
CA ASP A 113 21.35 5.48 2.00
C ASP A 113 20.78 6.47 0.97
N ASN A 114 20.45 5.98 -0.22
CA ASN A 114 19.85 6.79 -1.30
C ASN A 114 18.31 6.84 -1.28
N GLU A 115 17.66 6.34 -0.23
CA GLU A 115 16.21 6.36 -0.07
C GLU A 115 15.80 6.97 1.27
N LEU A 116 14.76 7.80 1.26
CA LEU A 116 14.21 8.36 2.48
C LEU A 116 13.37 7.32 3.26
N PRO A 117 13.38 7.36 4.60
CA PRO A 117 12.45 6.58 5.40
C PRO A 117 11.01 7.03 5.16
N THR A 118 10.03 6.20 5.49
CA THR A 118 8.62 6.55 5.44
C THR A 118 7.99 6.53 6.82
N ASP A 119 7.12 7.51 7.09
CA ASP A 119 6.39 7.62 8.33
C ASP A 119 5.33 6.52 8.47
N ALA A 120 4.97 6.27 9.71
CA ALA A 120 3.86 5.40 10.04
C ALA A 120 2.52 6.09 9.73
N TYR A 121 1.52 5.30 9.33
CA TYR A 121 0.16 5.82 9.10
C TYR A 121 -0.93 4.87 9.62
N TYR A 122 -2.12 5.41 9.79
CA TYR A 122 -3.36 4.65 9.92
C TYR A 122 -4.27 4.96 8.74
N ARG A 123 -4.80 3.92 8.12
CA ARG A 123 -5.80 4.04 7.08
C ARG A 123 -7.12 3.46 7.55
N LEU A 124 -8.16 4.28 7.60
CA LEU A 124 -9.53 3.88 7.88
C LEU A 124 -10.32 3.88 6.59
N ASP A 125 -10.86 2.75 6.22
CA ASP A 125 -11.78 2.58 5.10
C ASP A 125 -13.14 2.08 5.63
N ALA A 126 -14.23 2.49 4.97
CA ALA A 126 -15.57 1.99 5.28
C ALA A 126 -16.41 1.85 4.01
N SER A 127 -17.39 0.95 4.04
CA SER A 127 -18.30 0.75 2.92
C SER A 127 -19.69 0.35 3.39
N ALA A 128 -20.70 0.66 2.58
CA ALA A 128 -22.05 0.15 2.73
C ALA A 128 -22.63 -0.16 1.36
N ALA A 129 -23.48 -1.17 1.27
CA ALA A 129 -24.16 -1.50 0.04
C ALA A 129 -25.57 -2.04 0.30
N TYR A 130 -26.43 -1.81 -0.66
CA TYR A 130 -27.81 -2.27 -0.66
C TYR A 130 -28.14 -2.97 -1.99
N ARG A 131 -28.59 -4.22 -1.92
CA ARG A 131 -28.99 -5.02 -3.08
C ARG A 131 -30.49 -5.00 -3.26
N PHE A 132 -30.97 -4.79 -4.48
CA PHE A 132 -32.38 -4.78 -4.81
C PHE A 132 -32.63 -5.33 -6.21
N LYS A 133 -33.88 -5.76 -6.45
CA LYS A 133 -34.33 -6.22 -7.78
C LYS A 133 -35.18 -5.16 -8.42
N MET A 134 -34.91 -4.84 -9.67
CA MET A 134 -35.72 -3.92 -10.47
C MET A 134 -35.75 -4.41 -11.92
N ARG A 135 -36.96 -4.54 -12.48
CA ARG A 135 -37.22 -5.01 -13.86
C ARG A 135 -36.55 -6.35 -14.19
N GLY A 136 -36.56 -7.30 -13.25
CA GLY A 136 -35.98 -8.63 -13.43
C GLY A 136 -34.44 -8.72 -13.25
N MET A 137 -33.79 -7.58 -13.14
CA MET A 137 -32.35 -7.47 -12.95
C MET A 137 -31.99 -7.28 -11.47
N GLN A 138 -30.79 -7.72 -11.08
CA GLN A 138 -30.23 -7.49 -9.75
C GLN A 138 -29.38 -6.22 -9.77
N TRP A 139 -29.62 -5.33 -8.80
CA TRP A 139 -28.91 -4.07 -8.63
C TRP A 139 -28.26 -3.99 -7.27
N GLN A 140 -27.16 -3.29 -7.20
CA GLN A 140 -26.47 -2.94 -5.95
C GLN A 140 -26.09 -1.45 -5.97
N ALA A 141 -26.66 -0.67 -5.05
CA ALA A 141 -26.16 0.66 -4.74
C ALA A 141 -25.07 0.53 -3.66
N TYR A 142 -23.99 1.31 -3.78
CA TYR A 142 -22.91 1.27 -2.80
C TYR A 142 -22.34 2.66 -2.52
N LEU A 143 -21.82 2.79 -1.30
CA LEU A 143 -21.03 3.91 -0.80
C LEU A 143 -19.72 3.36 -0.28
N ARG A 144 -18.60 4.00 -0.62
CA ARG A 144 -17.27 3.63 -0.13
C ARG A 144 -16.50 4.88 0.28
N GLY A 145 -15.97 4.87 1.49
CA GLY A 145 -15.02 5.86 2.00
C GLY A 145 -13.64 5.25 2.05
N ILE A 146 -12.64 5.97 1.59
CA ILE A 146 -11.23 5.55 1.52
C ILE A 146 -10.41 6.60 2.27
N ASN A 147 -9.45 6.14 3.07
CA ASN A 147 -8.58 7.01 3.87
C ASN A 147 -9.38 8.08 4.65
N LEU A 148 -10.42 7.64 5.37
CA LEU A 148 -11.35 8.54 6.07
C LEU A 148 -10.68 9.40 7.13
N THR A 149 -9.51 8.98 7.64
CA THR A 149 -8.66 9.76 8.53
C THR A 149 -7.91 10.89 7.84
N ASN A 150 -7.91 10.90 6.50
CA ASN A 150 -7.21 11.88 5.66
C ASN A 150 -5.71 12.00 5.98
N GLN A 151 -5.07 10.86 6.22
CA GLN A 151 -3.63 10.85 6.47
C GLN A 151 -2.84 10.95 5.16
N THR A 152 -1.70 11.59 5.19
CA THR A 152 -0.73 11.53 4.11
C THR A 152 -0.05 10.16 4.15
N ILE A 153 -0.29 9.35 3.13
CA ILE A 153 0.21 7.98 3.03
C ILE A 153 1.29 7.93 1.95
N ARG A 154 2.49 7.52 2.34
CA ARG A 154 3.62 7.29 1.45
C ARG A 154 4.02 5.82 1.56
N TYR A 155 3.74 5.04 0.52
CA TYR A 155 4.11 3.63 0.52
C TYR A 155 5.61 3.47 0.31
N ALA A 156 6.29 2.81 1.23
CA ALA A 156 7.72 2.50 1.11
C ALA A 156 8.06 1.73 -0.17
N THR A 157 7.09 0.98 -0.70
CA THR A 157 7.23 0.21 -1.95
C THR A 157 7.08 1.04 -3.23
N SER A 158 6.60 2.29 -3.14
CA SER A 158 6.38 3.15 -4.31
C SER A 158 7.68 3.82 -4.75
N VAL A 159 7.94 3.81 -6.04
CA VAL A 159 9.02 4.61 -6.66
C VAL A 159 8.76 6.12 -6.59
N LEU A 160 7.49 6.51 -6.44
CA LEU A 160 7.05 7.91 -6.39
C LEU A 160 6.79 8.40 -4.95
N ARG A 161 7.15 7.62 -3.92
CA ARG A 161 6.80 7.91 -2.53
C ARG A 161 7.22 9.29 -2.06
N ASP A 162 8.35 9.81 -2.56
CA ASP A 162 8.91 11.09 -2.12
C ASP A 162 8.22 12.28 -2.79
N VAL A 163 7.64 12.10 -3.97
CA VAL A 163 6.99 13.16 -4.77
C VAL A 163 5.47 13.04 -4.82
N ALA A 164 4.91 11.83 -4.74
CA ALA A 164 3.47 11.61 -4.86
C ALA A 164 2.95 10.68 -3.74
N PRO A 165 2.35 11.22 -2.67
CA PRO A 165 1.62 10.41 -1.71
C PRO A 165 0.36 9.79 -2.35
N GLU A 166 -0.20 8.77 -1.72
CA GLU A 166 -1.52 8.27 -2.08
C GLU A 166 -2.59 9.37 -1.95
N GLY A 167 -3.68 9.23 -2.69
CA GLY A 167 -4.81 10.14 -2.60
C GLY A 167 -5.31 10.28 -1.16
N GLY A 168 -5.65 11.49 -0.76
CA GLY A 168 -6.26 11.77 0.54
C GLY A 168 -7.63 11.13 0.68
N ARG A 169 -8.41 11.57 1.67
CA ARG A 169 -9.77 11.09 1.89
C ARG A 169 -10.64 11.21 0.64
N ALA A 170 -11.26 10.08 0.27
CA ALA A 170 -12.18 10.01 -0.86
C ALA A 170 -13.50 9.33 -0.46
N VAL A 171 -14.59 9.78 -1.10
CA VAL A 171 -15.90 9.13 -1.00
C VAL A 171 -16.38 8.79 -2.41
N MET A 172 -16.80 7.56 -2.60
CA MET A 172 -17.28 7.04 -3.86
C MET A 172 -18.69 6.51 -3.69
N VAL A 173 -19.59 6.89 -4.59
CA VAL A 173 -20.97 6.38 -4.69
C VAL A 173 -21.13 5.73 -6.05
N GLY A 174 -21.80 4.61 -6.11
CA GLY A 174 -22.05 3.94 -7.38
C GLY A 174 -23.24 2.99 -7.34
N ILE A 175 -23.65 2.59 -8.55
CA ILE A 175 -24.66 1.56 -8.76
C ILE A 175 -24.13 0.54 -9.77
N ARG A 176 -24.40 -0.74 -9.51
CA ARG A 176 -24.04 -1.86 -10.37
C ARG A 176 -25.27 -2.69 -10.66
N GLY A 177 -25.48 -3.06 -11.92
CA GLY A 177 -26.52 -4.00 -12.36
C GLY A 177 -25.92 -5.28 -12.95
N SER A 178 -26.60 -6.41 -12.75
CA SER A 178 -26.30 -7.69 -13.41
C SER A 178 -27.58 -8.28 -14.01
N PHE A 179 -27.47 -8.82 -15.20
CA PHE A 179 -28.55 -9.40 -16.00
C PHE A 179 -28.16 -10.81 -16.43
#